data_d4ba69f85fc47b172275d165575ba0b7
#
_entry.id   d4ba69f85fc47b172275d165575ba0b7
#
_cell.length_a   1.000
_cell.length_b   1.000
_cell.length_c   1.000
_cell.angle_alpha   90.00
_cell.angle_beta   90.00
_cell.angle_gamma   90.00
#
_symmetry.space_group_name_H-M   'P 1'
#
loop_
_entity.id
_entity.type
_entity.pdbx_description
1 polymer ?
#
loop_
_entity_poly.entity_id
_entity_poly.type
_entity_poly.pdbx_seq_one_letter_code
_entity_poly.pdbx_strand_id
1 'polypeptide(L)'
;AELLKLIAKKKMSISDESYFDDLVTLYISKQVGSYKTDDEILTPLFERLDPDITGVDDEFYRGKLDRARRHLEIEDPEKARQKLLDRIVYLKDTNEVWDLVNQKTYSLDSINFEYAKIFSKVTPMHFLKKNPTTKIVEGFMCKPDLYKPESQIFKHNNGLKYINSWKPNDLQPIKGDTKPWHDLLDHVFDDKNRYKEHFLDWVAFQLQNPGVKIHHALIIVSTTFRFGKGTLFKFITKLFGRNNTLEIDIDQALDKSKTYLFGTQVVLIDELQSSGTFAEKKTLLNYLKRIITEGVASSRELYKDYKIVETCTNYILFSNRKDALSLPPNESRYWVFITDRPRKNDSFYDYIYEYLRTGGAAHVLHELLERDVTEFNPHSIAPRTPYLEQMSVSGEHPLTKLMRDMYKEEVFPFTTDRHVIGSLELHDWLKKNQKLGQARINEVKNALENIGARDLGQVKVQLGTKITKPTLYLIREHEKYEGKSSHELGNLYTPLHAEDNE
;
A
#
# COMPACT_ATOMS: atom_id res chain seq x y z
N ALA A 1 -24.13 -28.35 45.69
CA ALA A 1 -23.78 -28.72 47.08
C ALA A 1 -24.70 -29.82 47.63
N GLU A 2 -26.03 -29.74 47.47
CA GLU A 2 -26.94 -30.76 47.96
C GLU A 2 -26.80 -32.10 47.22
N LEU A 3 -26.65 -32.07 45.91
CA LEU A 3 -26.48 -33.27 45.09
C LEU A 3 -25.19 -34.04 45.44
N LEU A 4 -24.07 -33.30 45.66
CA LEU A 4 -22.82 -33.90 46.15
C LEU A 4 -22.94 -34.49 47.55
N LYS A 5 -23.75 -33.88 48.44
CA LYS A 5 -24.08 -34.47 49.76
C LYS A 5 -24.90 -35.72 49.62
N LEU A 6 -25.84 -35.77 48.68
CA LEU A 6 -26.64 -36.96 48.39
C LEU A 6 -25.81 -38.11 47.82
N ILE A 7 -24.91 -37.80 46.88
CA ILE A 7 -23.94 -38.76 46.32
C ILE A 7 -23.07 -39.34 47.44
N ALA A 8 -22.50 -38.49 48.30
CA ALA A 8 -21.66 -38.89 49.41
C ALA A 8 -22.44 -39.71 50.50
N LYS A 9 -23.69 -39.38 50.72
CA LYS A 9 -24.54 -40.05 51.74
C LYS A 9 -25.04 -41.45 51.30
N LYS A 10 -25.15 -41.68 49.98
CA LYS A 10 -25.55 -42.96 49.39
C LYS A 10 -24.39 -43.95 49.18
N LYS A 11 -23.17 -43.53 49.53
CA LYS A 11 -21.96 -44.36 49.50
C LYS A 11 -21.98 -45.65 50.20
N MET A 12 -23.05 -45.94 50.98
CA MET A 12 -23.11 -47.07 51.94
C MET A 12 -23.93 -48.25 51.49
N SER A 13 -24.50 -48.33 50.33
CA SER A 13 -25.14 -49.54 49.84
C SER A 13 -24.87 -49.80 48.36
N ILE A 14 -23.93 -50.67 48.08
CA ILE A 14 -23.51 -51.17 46.77
C ILE A 14 -24.65 -51.89 46.02
N SER A 15 -25.82 -52.05 46.60
CA SER A 15 -26.97 -52.73 45.99
C SER A 15 -27.72 -51.88 44.93
N ASP A 16 -27.31 -50.63 44.67
CA ASP A 16 -28.01 -49.70 43.72
C ASP A 16 -27.03 -48.97 42.82
N GLU A 17 -26.20 -49.74 42.10
CA GLU A 17 -25.26 -49.18 41.08
C GLU A 17 -25.97 -48.27 40.12
N SER A 18 -27.18 -48.58 39.71
CA SER A 18 -27.98 -47.76 38.79
C SER A 18 -28.29 -46.37 39.36
N TYR A 19 -28.66 -46.31 40.67
CA TYR A 19 -29.02 -45.03 41.29
C TYR A 19 -27.81 -44.10 41.53
N PHE A 20 -26.64 -44.71 41.86
CA PHE A 20 -25.39 -43.98 41.97
C PHE A 20 -24.98 -43.38 40.61
N ASP A 21 -25.07 -44.19 39.54
CA ASP A 21 -24.79 -43.79 38.17
C ASP A 21 -25.71 -42.64 37.73
N ASP A 22 -27.00 -42.70 38.03
CA ASP A 22 -27.97 -41.67 37.73
C ASP A 22 -27.68 -40.34 38.47
N LEU A 23 -27.27 -40.40 39.74
CA LEU A 23 -26.91 -39.22 40.53
C LEU A 23 -25.65 -38.53 40.00
N VAL A 24 -24.61 -39.32 39.65
CA VAL A 24 -23.39 -38.82 39.05
C VAL A 24 -23.68 -38.18 37.70
N THR A 25 -24.47 -38.85 36.86
CA THR A 25 -24.91 -38.34 35.56
C THR A 25 -25.68 -37.04 35.71
N LEU A 26 -26.61 -36.96 36.67
CA LEU A 26 -27.37 -35.74 36.95
C LEU A 26 -26.50 -34.58 37.45
N TYR A 27 -25.50 -34.88 38.31
CA TYR A 27 -24.53 -33.88 38.77
C TYR A 27 -23.71 -33.34 37.62
N ILE A 28 -23.10 -34.23 36.82
CA ILE A 28 -22.28 -33.86 35.67
C ILE A 28 -23.11 -33.03 34.66
N SER A 29 -24.30 -33.47 34.30
CA SER A 29 -25.17 -32.77 33.36
C SER A 29 -25.53 -31.37 33.84
N LYS A 30 -25.75 -31.15 35.12
CA LYS A 30 -26.00 -29.82 35.71
C LYS A 30 -24.75 -28.91 35.74
N GLN A 31 -23.56 -29.51 35.80
CA GLN A 31 -22.30 -28.73 35.82
C GLN A 31 -21.81 -28.40 34.43
N VAL A 32 -21.96 -29.27 33.44
CA VAL A 32 -21.51 -29.09 32.06
C VAL A 32 -22.09 -27.80 31.44
N GLY A 33 -23.32 -27.43 31.76
CA GLY A 33 -23.92 -26.18 31.34
C GLY A 33 -23.32 -24.89 31.97
N SER A 34 -22.42 -25.00 32.95
CA SER A 34 -21.84 -23.90 33.70
C SER A 34 -20.44 -23.45 33.21
N TYR A 35 -19.98 -23.92 32.07
CA TYR A 35 -18.68 -23.59 31.45
C TYR A 35 -17.44 -23.85 32.32
N LYS A 36 -17.49 -24.85 33.19
CA LYS A 36 -16.40 -25.31 34.04
C LYS A 36 -15.49 -26.25 33.27
N THR A 37 -14.21 -26.31 33.65
CA THR A 37 -13.25 -27.31 33.16
C THR A 37 -13.58 -28.68 33.72
N ASP A 38 -13.02 -29.74 33.14
CA ASP A 38 -13.18 -31.10 33.63
C ASP A 38 -12.79 -31.23 35.11
N ASP A 39 -11.64 -30.65 35.46
CA ASP A 39 -11.17 -30.68 36.85
C ASP A 39 -12.07 -29.86 37.79
N GLU A 40 -12.59 -28.73 37.36
CA GLU A 40 -13.55 -27.93 38.15
C GLU A 40 -14.88 -28.68 38.38
N ILE A 41 -15.24 -29.60 37.49
CA ILE A 41 -16.44 -30.43 37.63
C ILE A 41 -16.14 -31.68 38.45
N LEU A 42 -15.01 -32.36 38.18
CA LEU A 42 -14.68 -33.66 38.72
C LEU A 42 -13.99 -33.62 40.09
N THR A 43 -13.13 -32.61 40.35
CA THR A 43 -12.44 -32.49 41.67
C THR A 43 -13.42 -32.54 42.87
N PRO A 44 -14.57 -31.86 42.87
CA PRO A 44 -15.54 -31.95 43.97
C PRO A 44 -16.17 -33.34 44.11
N LEU A 45 -16.16 -34.17 43.06
CA LEU A 45 -16.55 -35.57 43.15
C LEU A 45 -15.45 -36.41 43.78
N PHE A 46 -14.20 -36.27 43.32
CA PHE A 46 -13.05 -37.00 43.85
C PHE A 46 -12.76 -36.70 45.31
N GLU A 47 -12.88 -35.44 45.74
CA GLU A 47 -12.72 -35.06 47.15
C GLU A 47 -13.72 -35.70 48.09
N ARG A 48 -14.86 -36.19 47.56
CA ARG A 48 -15.97 -36.74 48.36
C ARG A 48 -16.23 -38.22 48.12
N LEU A 49 -15.70 -38.75 47.05
CA LEU A 49 -15.87 -40.13 46.62
C LEU A 49 -14.48 -40.78 46.54
N ASP A 50 -14.19 -41.61 47.56
CA ASP A 50 -12.95 -42.35 47.62
C ASP A 50 -12.97 -43.47 46.55
N PRO A 51 -12.03 -43.54 45.59
CA PRO A 51 -11.98 -44.57 44.56
C PRO A 51 -11.87 -45.98 45.13
N ASP A 52 -11.17 -46.14 46.26
CA ASP A 52 -11.02 -47.43 46.93
C ASP A 52 -12.34 -47.96 47.52
N ILE A 53 -13.30 -47.08 47.80
CA ILE A 53 -14.63 -47.46 48.35
C ILE A 53 -15.66 -47.60 47.22
N THR A 54 -15.55 -46.78 46.12
CA THR A 54 -16.53 -46.81 45.04
C THR A 54 -16.19 -47.80 43.94
N GLY A 55 -14.95 -48.28 43.85
CA GLY A 55 -14.47 -49.13 42.77
C GLY A 55 -14.52 -48.50 41.39
N VAL A 56 -14.70 -47.15 41.32
CA VAL A 56 -14.90 -46.41 40.10
C VAL A 56 -13.72 -45.46 39.89
N ASP A 57 -13.05 -45.57 38.75
CA ASP A 57 -11.87 -44.79 38.40
C ASP A 57 -12.18 -43.44 37.73
N ASP A 58 -11.14 -42.67 37.51
CA ASP A 58 -11.22 -41.36 36.84
C ASP A 58 -11.76 -41.47 35.41
N GLU A 59 -11.48 -42.59 34.73
CA GLU A 59 -11.91 -42.82 33.33
C GLU A 59 -13.44 -42.92 33.22
N PHE A 60 -14.08 -43.54 34.20
CA PHE A 60 -15.54 -43.61 34.26
C PHE A 60 -16.18 -42.21 34.34
N TYR A 61 -15.68 -41.35 35.22
CA TYR A 61 -16.24 -40.02 35.41
C TYR A 61 -15.97 -39.11 34.19
N ARG A 62 -14.79 -39.22 33.60
CA ARG A 62 -14.46 -38.52 32.36
C ARG A 62 -15.33 -39.02 31.19
N GLY A 63 -15.54 -40.28 31.06
CA GLY A 63 -16.44 -40.84 30.05
C GLY A 63 -17.88 -40.36 30.15
N LYS A 64 -18.38 -40.15 31.38
CA LYS A 64 -19.72 -39.57 31.59
C LYS A 64 -19.75 -38.08 31.26
N LEU A 65 -18.71 -37.34 31.60
CA LEU A 65 -18.57 -35.95 31.28
C LEU A 65 -18.54 -35.71 29.76
N ASP A 66 -17.79 -36.54 29.05
CA ASP A 66 -17.72 -36.50 27.57
C ASP A 66 -19.06 -36.84 26.91
N ARG A 67 -19.81 -37.81 27.49
CA ARG A 67 -21.18 -38.12 27.00
C ARG A 67 -22.14 -36.95 27.23
N ALA A 68 -22.09 -36.34 28.42
CA ALA A 68 -22.96 -35.22 28.77
C ALA A 68 -22.67 -34.01 27.85
N ARG A 69 -21.41 -33.73 27.55
CA ARG A 69 -21.02 -32.66 26.63
C ARG A 69 -21.48 -32.93 25.20
N ARG A 70 -21.27 -34.13 24.69
CA ARG A 70 -21.77 -34.53 23.35
C ARG A 70 -23.28 -34.43 23.24
N HIS A 71 -24.01 -34.83 24.28
CA HIS A 71 -25.47 -34.74 24.28
C HIS A 71 -25.99 -33.30 24.31
N LEU A 72 -25.25 -32.37 24.92
CA LEU A 72 -25.59 -30.96 25.01
C LEU A 72 -24.88 -30.09 23.95
N GLU A 73 -24.12 -30.70 23.03
CA GLU A 73 -23.29 -30.02 22.02
C GLU A 73 -22.32 -28.97 22.62
N ILE A 74 -21.89 -29.18 23.87
CA ILE A 74 -21.00 -28.28 24.58
C ILE A 74 -19.55 -28.76 24.44
N GLU A 75 -18.70 -27.92 23.85
CA GLU A 75 -17.27 -28.20 23.77
C GLU A 75 -16.59 -28.10 25.15
N ASP A 76 -15.58 -28.97 25.35
CA ASP A 76 -14.71 -28.89 26.54
C ASP A 76 -14.03 -27.49 26.63
N PRO A 77 -14.22 -26.77 27.73
CA PRO A 77 -13.64 -25.44 27.89
C PRO A 77 -12.12 -25.39 27.75
N GLU A 78 -11.39 -26.42 28.14
CA GLU A 78 -9.93 -26.47 27.99
C GLU A 78 -9.53 -26.63 26.54
N LYS A 79 -10.19 -27.53 25.79
CA LYS A 79 -9.99 -27.68 24.36
C LYS A 79 -10.34 -26.37 23.61
N ALA A 80 -11.43 -25.73 24.02
CA ALA A 80 -11.84 -24.46 23.46
C ALA A 80 -10.84 -23.30 23.76
N ARG A 81 -10.27 -23.29 24.99
CA ARG A 81 -9.20 -22.36 25.37
C ARG A 81 -7.91 -22.60 24.57
N GLN A 82 -7.53 -23.86 24.38
CA GLN A 82 -6.37 -24.20 23.55
C GLN A 82 -6.57 -23.80 22.09
N LYS A 83 -7.74 -24.04 21.51
CA LYS A 83 -8.10 -23.59 20.17
C LYS A 83 -8.02 -22.06 20.07
N LEU A 84 -8.44 -21.33 21.09
CA LEU A 84 -8.31 -19.87 21.13
C LEU A 84 -6.84 -19.44 21.08
N LEU A 85 -5.96 -20.06 21.88
CA LEU A 85 -4.51 -19.80 21.90
C LEU A 85 -3.85 -20.11 20.54
N ASP A 86 -4.29 -21.19 19.88
CA ASP A 86 -3.74 -21.59 18.58
C ASP A 86 -4.17 -20.64 17.48
N ARG A 87 -5.35 -20.06 17.58
CA ARG A 87 -6.00 -19.26 16.57
C ARG A 87 -5.71 -17.76 16.66
N ILE A 88 -5.58 -17.22 17.88
CA ILE A 88 -5.50 -15.77 18.10
C ILE A 88 -4.05 -15.31 18.28
N VAL A 89 -3.74 -14.17 17.66
CA VAL A 89 -2.47 -13.46 17.77
C VAL A 89 -2.74 -12.03 18.20
N TYR A 90 -2.09 -11.57 19.26
CA TYR A 90 -2.19 -10.18 19.71
C TYR A 90 -1.26 -9.28 18.89
N LEU A 91 -1.82 -8.20 18.33
CA LEU A 91 -1.13 -7.16 17.58
C LEU A 91 -0.82 -6.00 18.51
N LYS A 92 0.47 -5.75 18.80
CA LYS A 92 0.86 -4.66 19.68
C LYS A 92 0.60 -3.27 19.08
N ASP A 93 0.76 -3.15 17.78
CA ASP A 93 0.68 -1.87 17.08
C ASP A 93 -0.73 -1.28 17.08
N THR A 94 -1.75 -2.11 16.84
CA THR A 94 -3.15 -1.68 16.79
C THR A 94 -3.89 -1.90 18.10
N ASN A 95 -3.33 -2.68 19.05
CA ASN A 95 -4.01 -3.15 20.25
C ASN A 95 -5.27 -3.97 19.93
N GLU A 96 -5.15 -4.82 18.91
CA GLU A 96 -6.19 -5.69 18.41
C GLU A 96 -5.72 -7.15 18.42
N VAL A 97 -6.56 -8.04 17.96
CA VAL A 97 -6.21 -9.45 17.76
C VAL A 97 -6.45 -9.86 16.32
N TRP A 98 -5.54 -10.67 15.80
CA TRP A 98 -5.65 -11.31 14.50
C TRP A 98 -6.07 -12.75 14.65
N ASP A 99 -7.08 -13.15 13.90
CA ASP A 99 -7.53 -14.51 13.78
C ASP A 99 -6.82 -15.21 12.63
N LEU A 100 -5.95 -16.14 12.93
CA LEU A 100 -5.15 -16.88 11.94
C LEU A 100 -6.00 -17.74 10.99
N VAL A 101 -7.20 -18.14 11.40
CA VAL A 101 -8.11 -18.97 10.60
C VAL A 101 -8.98 -18.11 9.69
N ASN A 102 -9.69 -17.15 10.27
CA ASN A 102 -10.60 -16.27 9.54
C ASN A 102 -9.84 -15.15 8.78
N GLN A 103 -8.56 -14.94 9.12
CA GLN A 103 -7.72 -13.87 8.54
C GLN A 103 -8.37 -12.50 8.64
N LYS A 104 -8.81 -12.17 9.84
CA LYS A 104 -9.52 -10.94 10.15
C LYS A 104 -9.07 -10.40 11.50
N THR A 105 -9.05 -9.07 11.60
CA THR A 105 -8.76 -8.35 12.84
C THR A 105 -10.03 -8.14 13.63
N TYR A 106 -9.95 -8.31 14.96
CA TYR A 106 -11.03 -8.07 15.91
C TYR A 106 -10.55 -7.17 17.03
N SER A 107 -11.46 -6.35 17.57
CA SER A 107 -11.22 -5.61 18.79
C SER A 107 -11.13 -6.56 20.00
N LEU A 108 -10.46 -6.13 21.07
CA LEU A 108 -10.37 -6.90 22.30
C LEU A 108 -11.76 -7.20 22.91
N ASP A 109 -12.68 -6.25 22.79
CA ASP A 109 -14.06 -6.40 23.28
C ASP A 109 -14.85 -7.43 22.47
N SER A 110 -14.65 -7.49 21.15
CA SER A 110 -15.26 -8.51 20.30
C SER A 110 -14.85 -9.91 20.73
N ILE A 111 -13.55 -10.13 21.04
CA ILE A 111 -13.05 -11.41 21.55
C ILE A 111 -13.61 -11.72 22.93
N ASN A 112 -13.68 -10.74 23.82
CA ASN A 112 -14.30 -10.93 25.14
C ASN A 112 -15.76 -11.36 25.01
N PHE A 113 -16.51 -10.79 24.08
CA PHE A 113 -17.91 -11.14 23.86
C PHE A 113 -18.07 -12.50 23.20
N GLU A 114 -17.33 -12.77 22.11
CA GLU A 114 -17.44 -14.02 21.35
C GLU A 114 -17.11 -15.25 22.19
N TYR A 115 -16.05 -15.15 23.00
CA TYR A 115 -15.54 -16.27 23.79
C TYR A 115 -15.96 -16.23 25.28
N ALA A 116 -16.82 -15.30 25.70
CA ALA A 116 -17.26 -15.17 27.09
C ALA A 116 -17.76 -16.47 27.70
N LYS A 117 -18.46 -17.28 26.89
CA LYS A 117 -19.06 -18.55 27.34
C LYS A 117 -18.06 -19.64 27.69
N ILE A 118 -16.80 -19.53 27.23
CA ILE A 118 -15.74 -20.51 27.52
C ILE A 118 -15.06 -20.23 28.87
N PHE A 119 -15.30 -19.04 29.44
CA PHE A 119 -14.62 -18.60 30.66
C PHE A 119 -15.59 -18.29 31.78
N SER A 120 -15.43 -18.96 32.94
CA SER A 120 -16.30 -18.78 34.09
C SER A 120 -15.83 -17.74 35.11
N LYS A 121 -14.51 -17.52 35.22
CA LYS A 121 -13.90 -16.68 36.28
C LYS A 121 -13.12 -15.49 35.77
N VAL A 122 -12.69 -15.49 34.52
CA VAL A 122 -11.86 -14.44 33.92
C VAL A 122 -12.37 -14.14 32.53
N THR A 123 -12.03 -12.97 32.00
CA THR A 123 -12.34 -12.67 30.59
C THR A 123 -11.36 -13.38 29.65
N PRO A 124 -11.76 -13.69 28.40
CA PRO A 124 -10.85 -14.22 27.38
C PRO A 124 -9.55 -13.44 27.25
N MET A 125 -9.61 -12.10 27.23
CA MET A 125 -8.42 -11.27 27.12
C MET A 125 -7.54 -11.29 28.37
N HIS A 126 -8.11 -11.43 29.57
CA HIS A 126 -7.33 -11.60 30.79
C HIS A 126 -6.57 -12.94 30.78
N PHE A 127 -7.22 -14.00 30.32
CA PHE A 127 -6.60 -15.31 30.11
C PHE A 127 -5.43 -15.20 29.11
N LEU A 128 -5.66 -14.61 27.92
CA LEU A 128 -4.63 -14.43 26.90
C LEU A 128 -3.45 -13.61 27.42
N LYS A 129 -3.69 -12.54 28.16
CA LYS A 129 -2.62 -11.70 28.75
C LYS A 129 -1.73 -12.45 29.74
N LYS A 130 -2.27 -13.37 30.49
CA LYS A 130 -1.53 -14.14 31.51
C LYS A 130 -0.92 -15.44 30.99
N ASN A 131 -1.38 -15.93 29.85
CA ASN A 131 -0.91 -17.19 29.32
C ASN A 131 0.43 -17.00 28.58
N PRO A 132 1.52 -17.71 28.97
CA PRO A 132 2.85 -17.55 28.36
C PRO A 132 2.91 -18.04 26.91
N THR A 133 1.95 -18.87 26.47
CA THR A 133 1.89 -19.39 25.09
C THR A 133 1.15 -18.48 24.13
N THR A 134 0.55 -17.39 24.63
CA THR A 134 -0.13 -16.41 23.78
C THR A 134 0.83 -15.85 22.72
N LYS A 135 0.41 -15.94 21.46
CA LYS A 135 1.19 -15.41 20.34
C LYS A 135 1.08 -13.89 20.32
N ILE A 136 2.22 -13.22 20.41
CA ILE A 136 2.30 -11.75 20.40
C ILE A 136 3.24 -11.33 19.27
N VAL A 137 2.80 -10.39 18.46
CA VAL A 137 3.57 -9.82 17.34
C VAL A 137 3.48 -8.29 17.34
N GLU A 138 4.41 -7.64 16.67
CA GLU A 138 4.39 -6.17 16.53
C GLU A 138 3.27 -5.68 15.62
N GLY A 139 2.95 -6.41 14.54
CA GLY A 139 1.94 -6.09 13.55
C GLY A 139 2.11 -6.90 12.28
N PHE A 140 1.74 -6.32 11.14
CA PHE A 140 1.90 -6.93 9.82
C PHE A 140 3.14 -6.42 9.10
N MET A 141 3.72 -7.27 8.24
CA MET A 141 4.79 -6.89 7.33
C MET A 141 4.72 -7.77 6.07
N CYS A 142 4.89 -7.17 4.90
CA CYS A 142 4.93 -7.89 3.63
C CYS A 142 6.36 -8.35 3.35
N LYS A 143 6.65 -9.63 3.57
CA LYS A 143 7.97 -10.25 3.40
C LYS A 143 7.86 -11.57 2.65
N PRO A 144 7.78 -11.51 1.30
CA PRO A 144 7.70 -12.71 0.47
C PRO A 144 8.86 -13.68 0.69
N ASP A 145 10.08 -13.15 0.88
CA ASP A 145 11.31 -13.89 1.13
C ASP A 145 11.29 -14.70 2.44
N LEU A 146 10.45 -14.31 3.40
CA LEU A 146 10.29 -14.97 4.69
C LEU A 146 8.97 -15.76 4.80
N TYR A 147 8.28 -15.95 3.69
CA TYR A 147 7.03 -16.71 3.69
C TYR A 147 7.29 -18.19 3.98
N LYS A 148 6.46 -18.75 4.85
CA LYS A 148 6.43 -20.18 5.17
C LYS A 148 4.99 -20.68 5.16
N PRO A 149 4.67 -21.74 4.41
CA PRO A 149 3.30 -22.28 4.36
C PRO A 149 2.75 -22.67 5.73
N GLU A 150 3.61 -23.18 6.60
CA GLU A 150 3.25 -23.69 7.93
C GLU A 150 3.08 -22.58 8.99
N SER A 151 3.54 -21.37 8.72
CA SER A 151 3.47 -20.29 9.71
C SER A 151 3.35 -18.90 9.07
N GLN A 152 2.29 -18.20 9.44
CA GLN A 152 2.13 -16.79 9.06
C GLN A 152 3.01 -15.86 9.93
N ILE A 153 3.55 -16.33 11.05
CA ILE A 153 4.37 -15.55 11.96
C ILE A 153 5.84 -15.82 11.66
N PHE A 154 6.60 -14.76 11.47
CA PHE A 154 8.05 -14.84 11.27
C PHE A 154 8.80 -13.91 12.23
N LYS A 155 10.08 -14.19 12.46
CA LYS A 155 10.98 -13.32 13.23
C LYS A 155 11.82 -12.49 12.25
N HIS A 156 11.72 -11.18 12.37
CA HIS A 156 12.47 -10.23 11.55
C HIS A 156 13.90 -10.04 12.11
N ASN A 157 14.80 -9.44 11.31
CA ASN A 157 16.22 -9.19 11.67
C ASN A 157 16.37 -8.28 12.90
N ASN A 158 15.37 -7.44 13.21
CA ASN A 158 15.33 -6.63 14.42
C ASN A 158 14.98 -7.44 15.70
N GLY A 159 14.83 -8.75 15.59
CA GLY A 159 14.49 -9.64 16.70
C GLY A 159 13.00 -9.72 17.03
N LEU A 160 12.16 -8.88 16.44
CA LEU A 160 10.71 -8.81 16.67
C LEU A 160 9.95 -9.79 15.78
N LYS A 161 8.73 -10.17 16.20
CA LYS A 161 7.85 -11.04 15.44
C LYS A 161 6.77 -10.23 14.73
N TYR A 162 6.44 -10.66 13.50
CA TYR A 162 5.40 -10.06 12.65
C TYR A 162 4.53 -11.14 12.01
N ILE A 163 3.33 -10.77 11.58
CA ILE A 163 2.53 -11.57 10.67
C ILE A 163 2.94 -11.21 9.24
N ASN A 164 3.28 -12.21 8.46
CA ASN A 164 3.52 -12.01 7.03
C ASN A 164 2.18 -11.81 6.33
N SER A 165 1.94 -10.61 5.81
CA SER A 165 0.73 -10.30 5.04
C SER A 165 0.79 -10.85 3.62
N TRP A 166 2.00 -11.11 3.09
CA TRP A 166 2.15 -11.71 1.77
C TRP A 166 1.80 -13.20 1.79
N LYS A 167 1.13 -13.64 0.73
CA LYS A 167 0.85 -15.04 0.44
C LYS A 167 1.03 -15.28 -1.06
N PRO A 168 1.54 -16.46 -1.45
CA PRO A 168 1.52 -16.82 -2.86
C PRO A 168 0.07 -16.82 -3.36
N ASN A 169 -0.10 -16.51 -4.62
CA ASN A 169 -1.40 -16.66 -5.28
C ASN A 169 -1.73 -18.16 -5.43
N ASP A 170 -2.99 -18.54 -5.21
CA ASP A 170 -3.45 -19.92 -5.41
C ASP A 170 -3.57 -20.30 -6.90
N LEU A 171 -3.45 -19.30 -7.81
CA LEU A 171 -3.52 -19.51 -9.23
C LEU A 171 -2.31 -20.37 -9.69
N GLN A 172 -2.59 -21.55 -10.23
CA GLN A 172 -1.56 -22.43 -10.78
C GLN A 172 -1.25 -22.04 -12.22
N PRO A 173 0.04 -21.96 -12.61
CA PRO A 173 0.44 -21.66 -13.98
C PRO A 173 0.12 -22.85 -14.89
N ILE A 174 -0.55 -22.60 -16.01
CA ILE A 174 -0.95 -23.60 -16.99
C ILE A 174 -0.55 -23.11 -18.38
N LYS A 175 0.20 -23.89 -19.13
CA LYS A 175 0.54 -23.55 -20.53
C LYS A 175 -0.72 -23.50 -21.39
N GLY A 176 -0.91 -22.40 -22.13
CA GLY A 176 -2.10 -22.21 -22.97
C GLY A 176 -2.03 -20.97 -23.85
N ASP A 177 -3.15 -20.63 -24.47
CA ASP A 177 -3.25 -19.47 -25.36
C ASP A 177 -3.31 -18.17 -24.56
N THR A 178 -2.39 -17.25 -24.83
CA THR A 178 -2.32 -15.90 -24.22
C THR A 178 -2.74 -14.79 -25.17
N LYS A 179 -3.27 -15.15 -26.35
CA LYS A 179 -3.68 -14.17 -27.36
C LYS A 179 -4.60 -13.07 -26.82
N PRO A 180 -5.67 -13.37 -26.03
CA PRO A 180 -6.55 -12.32 -25.51
C PRO A 180 -5.83 -11.30 -24.62
N TRP A 181 -4.84 -11.74 -23.85
CA TRP A 181 -3.97 -10.87 -23.05
C TRP A 181 -3.14 -9.95 -23.95
N HIS A 182 -2.48 -10.51 -24.99
CA HIS A 182 -1.71 -9.71 -25.93
C HIS A 182 -2.56 -8.76 -26.76
N ASP A 183 -3.76 -9.16 -27.16
CA ASP A 183 -4.74 -8.27 -27.84
C ASP A 183 -5.11 -7.06 -26.97
N LEU A 184 -5.29 -7.27 -25.64
CA LEU A 184 -5.50 -6.17 -24.69
C LEU A 184 -4.28 -5.27 -24.59
N LEU A 185 -3.08 -5.84 -24.45
CA LEU A 185 -1.85 -5.06 -24.38
C LEU A 185 -1.57 -4.27 -25.67
N ASP A 186 -1.80 -4.86 -26.84
CA ASP A 186 -1.66 -4.20 -28.12
C ASP A 186 -2.66 -3.05 -28.29
N HIS A 187 -3.85 -3.22 -27.72
CA HIS A 187 -4.81 -2.11 -27.65
C HIS A 187 -4.32 -1.00 -26.71
N VAL A 188 -3.78 -1.35 -25.53
CA VAL A 188 -3.32 -0.37 -24.53
C VAL A 188 -2.04 0.33 -25.03
N PHE A 189 -1.05 -0.39 -25.57
CA PHE A 189 0.29 0.13 -25.88
C PHE A 189 0.50 0.45 -27.36
N ASP A 190 -0.55 0.51 -28.14
CA ASP A 190 -0.54 0.99 -29.53
C ASP A 190 0.41 0.21 -30.43
N ASP A 191 0.45 -1.11 -30.30
CA ASP A 191 1.31 -2.04 -31.06
C ASP A 191 2.83 -1.63 -31.04
N LYS A 192 3.22 -0.72 -30.15
CA LYS A 192 4.60 -0.30 -29.97
C LYS A 192 5.30 -1.25 -29.02
N ASN A 193 5.85 -2.31 -29.56
CA ASN A 193 6.43 -3.42 -28.83
C ASN A 193 7.32 -3.03 -27.64
N ARG A 194 8.17 -2.00 -27.78
CA ARG A 194 9.08 -1.61 -26.69
C ARG A 194 8.36 -1.18 -25.40
N TYR A 195 7.15 -0.61 -25.48
CA TYR A 195 6.37 -0.22 -24.30
C TYR A 195 5.64 -1.40 -23.70
N LYS A 196 5.08 -2.24 -24.56
CA LYS A 196 4.48 -3.52 -24.18
C LYS A 196 5.51 -4.43 -23.51
N GLU A 197 6.70 -4.58 -24.10
CA GLU A 197 7.78 -5.41 -23.56
C GLU A 197 8.24 -4.91 -22.18
N HIS A 198 8.46 -3.61 -22.01
CA HIS A 198 8.82 -3.06 -20.70
C HIS A 198 7.74 -3.31 -19.62
N PHE A 199 6.46 -3.19 -19.98
CA PHE A 199 5.36 -3.52 -19.09
C PHE A 199 5.36 -5.00 -18.72
N LEU A 200 5.55 -5.89 -19.70
CA LEU A 200 5.64 -7.33 -19.49
C LEU A 200 6.83 -7.71 -18.60
N ASP A 201 8.02 -7.12 -18.83
CA ASP A 201 9.21 -7.32 -18.01
C ASP A 201 8.96 -6.86 -16.56
N TRP A 202 8.34 -5.70 -16.38
CA TRP A 202 8.03 -5.15 -15.08
C TRP A 202 7.06 -6.05 -14.27
N VAL A 203 6.03 -6.61 -14.92
CA VAL A 203 5.07 -7.54 -14.30
C VAL A 203 5.73 -8.90 -14.02
N ALA A 204 6.43 -9.45 -15.01
CA ALA A 204 7.10 -10.76 -14.90
C ALA A 204 8.17 -10.74 -13.81
N PHE A 205 8.99 -9.68 -13.76
CA PHE A 205 10.01 -9.54 -12.73
C PHE A 205 9.43 -9.63 -11.32
N GLN A 206 8.31 -8.95 -11.05
CA GLN A 206 7.68 -8.98 -9.73
C GLN A 206 7.04 -10.33 -9.39
N LEU A 207 6.53 -11.07 -10.39
CA LEU A 207 5.99 -12.42 -10.19
C LEU A 207 7.11 -13.41 -9.87
N GLN A 208 8.26 -13.28 -10.54
CA GLN A 208 9.42 -14.14 -10.34
C GLN A 208 10.26 -13.77 -9.12
N ASN A 209 10.25 -12.48 -8.71
CA ASN A 209 11.02 -11.92 -7.60
C ASN A 209 10.11 -11.18 -6.60
N PRO A 210 9.14 -11.85 -5.97
CA PRO A 210 8.26 -11.22 -5.02
C PRO A 210 9.08 -10.66 -3.83
N GLY A 211 8.78 -9.44 -3.42
CA GLY A 211 9.50 -8.75 -2.34
C GLY A 211 10.60 -7.80 -2.80
N VAL A 212 11.02 -7.86 -4.07
CA VAL A 212 11.96 -6.89 -4.63
C VAL A 212 11.22 -5.64 -5.07
N LYS A 213 11.70 -4.49 -4.60
CA LYS A 213 11.13 -3.18 -4.95
C LYS A 213 11.75 -2.67 -6.25
N ILE A 214 10.88 -2.28 -7.19
CA ILE A 214 11.30 -1.61 -8.42
C ILE A 214 11.31 -0.10 -8.18
N HIS A 215 12.42 0.57 -8.53
CA HIS A 215 12.63 2.00 -8.24
C HIS A 215 11.91 2.95 -9.21
N HIS A 216 11.03 2.41 -10.04
CA HIS A 216 10.16 3.22 -10.87
C HIS A 216 8.73 2.66 -10.91
N ALA A 217 7.78 3.58 -11.03
CA ALA A 217 6.37 3.28 -11.19
C ALA A 217 5.93 3.43 -12.64
N LEU A 218 4.85 2.74 -13.00
CA LEU A 218 4.23 2.87 -14.31
C LEU A 218 3.10 3.90 -14.25
N ILE A 219 3.09 4.86 -15.17
CA ILE A 219 1.97 5.78 -15.38
C ILE A 219 1.36 5.48 -16.75
N ILE A 220 0.08 5.10 -16.75
CA ILE A 220 -0.68 4.83 -17.98
C ILE A 220 -1.82 5.83 -18.05
N VAL A 221 -1.75 6.71 -19.04
CA VAL A 221 -2.75 7.74 -19.29
C VAL A 221 -3.58 7.38 -20.53
N SER A 222 -4.89 7.43 -20.40
CA SER A 222 -5.80 7.36 -21.53
C SER A 222 -6.87 8.43 -21.40
N THR A 223 -6.94 9.35 -22.34
CA THR A 223 -7.98 10.39 -22.38
C THR A 223 -9.33 9.83 -22.76
N THR A 224 -9.38 8.61 -23.31
CA THR A 224 -10.61 7.89 -23.63
C THR A 224 -11.13 7.13 -22.41
N PHE A 225 -12.38 7.40 -22.03
CA PHE A 225 -13.06 6.67 -20.96
C PHE A 225 -13.34 5.21 -21.35
N ARG A 226 -13.34 4.32 -20.34
CA ARG A 226 -13.59 2.87 -20.53
C ARG A 226 -12.65 2.22 -21.56
N PHE A 227 -11.44 2.73 -21.66
CA PHE A 227 -10.43 2.29 -22.63
C PHE A 227 -9.87 0.89 -22.35
N GLY A 228 -9.95 0.39 -21.11
CA GLY A 228 -9.44 -0.95 -20.72
C GLY A 228 -8.42 -0.92 -19.58
N LYS A 229 -8.08 0.25 -19.01
CA LYS A 229 -7.17 0.35 -17.85
C LYS A 229 -7.61 -0.55 -16.68
N GLY A 230 -8.88 -0.46 -16.28
CA GLY A 230 -9.43 -1.33 -15.23
C GLY A 230 -9.43 -2.82 -15.60
N THR A 231 -9.58 -3.16 -16.89
CA THR A 231 -9.43 -4.55 -17.35
C THR A 231 -8.01 -5.05 -17.20
N LEU A 232 -7.03 -4.21 -17.54
CA LEU A 232 -5.61 -4.50 -17.32
C LEU A 232 -5.33 -4.78 -15.84
N PHE A 233 -5.86 -3.95 -14.94
CA PHE A 233 -5.66 -4.15 -13.50
C PHE A 233 -6.37 -5.40 -12.97
N LYS A 234 -7.48 -5.84 -13.56
CA LYS A 234 -8.10 -7.13 -13.23
C LYS A 234 -7.18 -8.31 -13.54
N PHE A 235 -6.40 -8.27 -14.63
CA PHE A 235 -5.35 -9.26 -14.87
C PHE A 235 -4.29 -9.22 -13.77
N ILE A 236 -3.77 -8.03 -13.45
CA ILE A 236 -2.78 -7.86 -12.38
C ILE A 236 -3.29 -8.46 -11.06
N THR A 237 -4.53 -8.14 -10.67
CA THR A 237 -5.15 -8.70 -9.46
C THR A 237 -5.27 -10.23 -9.50
N LYS A 238 -5.56 -10.81 -10.68
CA LYS A 238 -5.62 -12.27 -10.84
C LYS A 238 -4.24 -12.91 -10.77
N LEU A 239 -3.20 -12.28 -11.36
CA LEU A 239 -1.83 -12.78 -11.40
C LEU A 239 -1.15 -12.74 -10.03
N PHE A 240 -1.28 -11.63 -9.30
CA PHE A 240 -0.66 -11.46 -7.98
C PHE A 240 -1.52 -11.98 -6.82
N GLY A 241 -2.82 -12.14 -7.02
CA GLY A 241 -3.81 -12.44 -5.98
C GLY A 241 -4.33 -11.20 -5.26
N ARG A 242 -5.57 -11.29 -4.79
CA ARG A 242 -6.27 -10.17 -4.11
C ARG A 242 -5.56 -9.70 -2.84
N ASN A 243 -4.89 -10.62 -2.13
CA ASN A 243 -4.19 -10.30 -0.89
C ASN A 243 -2.93 -9.46 -1.13
N ASN A 244 -2.36 -9.52 -2.33
CA ASN A 244 -1.12 -8.86 -2.70
C ASN A 244 -1.34 -7.61 -3.59
N THR A 245 -2.57 -7.28 -3.91
CA THR A 245 -2.94 -6.13 -4.75
C THR A 245 -3.95 -5.25 -4.06
N LEU A 246 -3.82 -3.95 -4.25
CA LEU A 246 -4.77 -2.97 -3.73
C LEU A 246 -5.00 -1.87 -4.77
N GLU A 247 -6.25 -1.45 -4.92
CA GLU A 247 -6.65 -0.28 -5.68
C GLU A 247 -7.06 0.82 -4.71
N ILE A 248 -6.47 1.99 -4.85
CA ILE A 248 -6.71 3.17 -4.01
C ILE A 248 -6.86 4.42 -4.88
N ASP A 249 -7.57 5.40 -4.37
CA ASP A 249 -7.59 6.75 -4.91
C ASP A 249 -6.45 7.62 -4.33
N ILE A 250 -6.34 8.86 -4.82
CA ILE A 250 -5.32 9.81 -4.36
C ILE A 250 -5.49 10.18 -2.89
N ASP A 251 -6.70 10.36 -2.42
CA ASP A 251 -6.95 10.79 -1.04
C ASP A 251 -6.51 9.70 -0.07
N GLN A 252 -6.80 8.44 -0.41
CA GLN A 252 -6.29 7.28 0.32
C GLN A 252 -4.77 7.17 0.23
N ALA A 253 -4.17 7.45 -0.93
CA ALA A 253 -2.71 7.45 -1.08
C ALA A 253 -2.03 8.51 -0.21
N LEU A 254 -2.65 9.68 -0.03
CA LEU A 254 -2.16 10.79 0.78
C LEU A 254 -2.52 10.68 2.26
N ASP A 255 -3.40 9.76 2.64
CA ASP A 255 -3.80 9.55 4.02
C ASP A 255 -2.57 9.38 4.93
N LYS A 256 -2.63 9.99 6.09
CA LYS A 256 -1.54 9.96 7.08
C LYS A 256 -1.32 8.56 7.67
N SER A 257 -2.36 7.73 7.72
CA SER A 257 -2.27 6.37 8.28
C SER A 257 -1.41 5.45 7.42
N LYS A 258 -1.50 5.55 6.10
CA LYS A 258 -0.71 4.79 5.11
C LYS A 258 -0.65 3.28 5.37
N THR A 259 -1.70 2.74 5.97
CA THR A 259 -1.78 1.31 6.32
C THR A 259 -1.71 0.40 5.09
N TYR A 260 -2.09 0.91 3.92
CA TYR A 260 -2.00 0.20 2.64
C TYR A 260 -0.57 -0.20 2.24
N LEU A 261 0.46 0.45 2.80
CA LEU A 261 1.86 0.12 2.53
C LEU A 261 2.33 -1.18 3.20
N PHE A 262 1.58 -1.71 4.15
CA PHE A 262 2.04 -2.80 5.01
C PHE A 262 1.71 -4.20 4.51
N GLY A 263 0.95 -4.33 3.44
CA GLY A 263 0.42 -5.63 3.08
C GLY A 263 0.38 -5.96 1.60
N THR A 264 0.77 -5.04 0.73
CA THR A 264 0.55 -5.20 -0.71
C THR A 264 1.85 -5.19 -1.50
N GLN A 265 1.91 -6.07 -2.51
CA GLN A 265 3.01 -6.13 -3.47
C GLN A 265 2.81 -5.13 -4.61
N VAL A 266 1.57 -4.97 -5.08
CA VAL A 266 1.21 -4.03 -6.16
C VAL A 266 0.07 -3.13 -5.73
N VAL A 267 0.27 -1.83 -5.79
CA VAL A 267 -0.77 -0.82 -5.57
C VAL A 267 -1.08 -0.12 -6.88
N LEU A 268 -2.35 -0.13 -7.25
CA LEU A 268 -2.89 0.75 -8.26
C LEU A 268 -3.39 2.03 -7.61
N ILE A 269 -2.90 3.17 -8.06
CA ILE A 269 -3.48 4.47 -7.76
C ILE A 269 -4.30 4.87 -8.99
N ASP A 270 -5.62 4.75 -8.89
CA ASP A 270 -6.53 5.15 -9.97
C ASP A 270 -6.99 6.60 -9.80
N GLU A 271 -7.53 7.15 -10.90
CA GLU A 271 -8.06 8.51 -10.93
C GLU A 271 -7.06 9.56 -10.40
N LEU A 272 -5.83 9.55 -10.96
CA LEU A 272 -4.91 10.69 -10.80
C LEU A 272 -5.58 11.97 -11.36
N GLN A 273 -6.72 12.33 -10.78
CA GLN A 273 -7.43 13.56 -11.10
C GLN A 273 -6.91 14.64 -10.17
N SER A 274 -6.02 15.43 -10.63
CA SER A 274 -5.81 16.68 -9.92
C SER A 274 -6.63 17.77 -10.62
N SER A 275 -7.86 17.94 -10.18
CA SER A 275 -8.51 19.24 -10.18
C SER A 275 -7.80 20.23 -9.22
N GLY A 276 -6.78 19.75 -8.53
CA GLY A 276 -6.03 20.49 -7.53
C GLY A 276 -5.11 21.55 -8.10
N THR A 277 -4.75 22.49 -7.24
CA THR A 277 -3.77 23.53 -7.50
C THR A 277 -2.40 22.93 -7.84
N PHE A 278 -1.53 23.67 -8.50
CA PHE A 278 -0.15 23.25 -8.76
C PHE A 278 0.59 22.81 -7.47
N ALA A 279 0.30 23.46 -6.34
CA ALA A 279 0.90 23.11 -5.05
C ALA A 279 0.49 21.71 -4.57
N GLU A 280 -0.77 21.34 -4.76
CA GLU A 280 -1.26 20.00 -4.42
C GLU A 280 -0.64 18.94 -5.32
N LYS A 281 -0.55 19.19 -6.64
CA LYS A 281 0.16 18.31 -7.59
C LYS A 281 1.62 18.10 -7.18
N LYS A 282 2.32 19.17 -6.77
CA LYS A 282 3.70 19.10 -6.30
C LYS A 282 3.83 18.29 -5.01
N THR A 283 2.90 18.47 -4.07
CA THR A 283 2.86 17.72 -2.82
C THR A 283 2.67 16.22 -3.07
N LEU A 284 1.71 15.86 -3.93
CA LEU A 284 1.48 14.49 -4.36
C LEU A 284 2.73 13.89 -5.01
N LEU A 285 3.34 14.62 -5.96
CA LEU A 285 4.55 14.16 -6.64
C LEU A 285 5.70 13.89 -5.66
N ASN A 286 5.95 14.79 -4.72
CA ASN A 286 7.00 14.63 -3.72
C ASN A 286 6.74 13.43 -2.81
N TYR A 287 5.49 13.19 -2.47
CA TYR A 287 5.10 12.01 -1.71
C TYR A 287 5.34 10.72 -2.52
N LEU A 288 4.84 10.65 -3.75
CA LEU A 288 5.00 9.49 -4.63
C LEU A 288 6.48 9.17 -4.89
N LYS A 289 7.31 10.17 -5.14
CA LYS A 289 8.77 9.99 -5.31
C LYS A 289 9.38 9.18 -4.17
N ARG A 290 8.99 9.50 -2.95
CA ARG A 290 9.52 8.83 -1.76
C ARG A 290 9.05 7.39 -1.66
N ILE A 291 7.76 7.13 -1.81
CA ILE A 291 7.24 5.76 -1.66
C ILE A 291 7.65 4.82 -2.80
N ILE A 292 7.98 5.36 -3.97
CA ILE A 292 8.45 4.56 -5.12
C ILE A 292 9.87 4.06 -4.87
N THR A 293 10.78 4.90 -4.39
CA THR A 293 12.20 4.55 -4.27
C THR A 293 12.63 4.06 -2.91
N GLU A 294 11.98 4.51 -1.84
CA GLU A 294 12.35 4.10 -0.49
C GLU A 294 11.77 2.71 -0.18
N GLY A 295 12.65 1.78 0.21
CA GLY A 295 12.26 0.47 0.75
C GLY A 295 11.68 0.55 2.16
N VAL A 296 11.56 1.77 2.71
CA VAL A 296 11.00 2.05 4.02
C VAL A 296 10.00 3.19 3.94
N ALA A 297 8.92 3.08 4.67
CA ALA A 297 7.90 4.12 4.76
C ALA A 297 7.61 4.45 6.22
N SER A 298 7.34 5.72 6.51
CA SER A 298 6.82 6.13 7.80
C SER A 298 5.30 6.11 7.77
N SER A 299 4.69 5.39 8.70
CA SER A 299 3.25 5.37 8.93
C SER A 299 2.94 5.94 10.30
N ARG A 300 1.80 6.58 10.41
CA ARG A 300 1.29 7.08 11.68
C ARG A 300 -0.20 6.79 11.77
N GLU A 301 -0.58 5.95 12.70
CA GLU A 301 -1.97 5.83 13.11
C GLU A 301 -2.40 7.02 13.97
N LEU A 302 -3.70 7.34 13.97
CA LEU A 302 -4.24 8.39 14.83
C LEU A 302 -3.82 8.13 16.30
N TYR A 303 -3.24 9.16 16.93
CA TYR A 303 -2.79 9.14 18.34
C TYR A 303 -1.63 8.20 18.67
N LYS A 304 -0.88 7.72 17.67
CA LYS A 304 0.31 6.87 17.87
C LYS A 304 1.57 7.52 17.31
N ASP A 305 2.73 7.02 17.74
CA ASP A 305 4.03 7.44 17.24
C ASP A 305 4.27 6.98 15.80
N TYR A 306 5.17 7.67 15.10
CA TYR A 306 5.59 7.24 13.77
C TYR A 306 6.31 5.90 13.82
N LYS A 307 5.90 4.97 12.98
CA LYS A 307 6.59 3.70 12.74
C LYS A 307 7.29 3.72 11.40
N ILE A 308 8.51 3.22 11.38
CA ILE A 308 9.23 2.94 10.13
C ILE A 308 8.92 1.49 9.75
N VAL A 309 8.42 1.29 8.54
CA VAL A 309 8.05 -0.04 8.02
C VAL A 309 8.72 -0.27 6.69
N GLU A 310 9.32 -1.44 6.56
CA GLU A 310 9.84 -1.91 5.27
C GLU A 310 8.69 -2.26 4.32
N THR A 311 8.81 -1.89 3.06
CA THR A 311 7.81 -2.11 2.04
C THR A 311 8.43 -2.61 0.74
N CYS A 312 7.82 -3.64 0.16
CA CYS A 312 8.13 -4.13 -1.19
C CYS A 312 7.11 -3.67 -2.23
N THR A 313 6.25 -2.73 -1.88
CA THR A 313 5.13 -2.30 -2.73
C THR A 313 5.62 -1.59 -3.99
N ASN A 314 5.13 -2.02 -5.14
CA ASN A 314 5.35 -1.42 -6.45
C ASN A 314 4.06 -0.74 -6.93
N TYR A 315 4.17 0.27 -7.81
CA TYR A 315 3.05 1.15 -8.11
C TYR A 315 2.73 1.20 -9.59
N ILE A 316 1.42 1.12 -9.89
CA ILE A 316 0.83 1.47 -11.19
C ILE A 316 -0.09 2.65 -10.95
N LEU A 317 -0.01 3.66 -11.79
CA LEU A 317 -0.81 4.87 -11.71
C LEU A 317 -1.64 5.02 -12.97
N PHE A 318 -2.95 5.18 -12.82
CA PHE A 318 -3.84 5.45 -13.94
C PHE A 318 -4.36 6.89 -13.93
N SER A 319 -4.46 7.48 -15.10
CA SER A 319 -5.07 8.80 -15.28
C SER A 319 -5.86 8.89 -16.58
N ASN A 320 -6.83 9.78 -16.58
CA ASN A 320 -7.55 10.22 -17.78
C ASN A 320 -7.04 11.59 -18.28
N ARG A 321 -6.01 12.16 -17.63
CA ARG A 321 -5.50 13.50 -17.90
C ARG A 321 -3.99 13.50 -18.12
N LYS A 322 -3.54 14.17 -19.19
CA LYS A 322 -2.11 14.34 -19.51
C LYS A 322 -1.38 15.26 -18.53
N ASP A 323 -2.11 16.11 -17.79
CA ASP A 323 -1.61 17.05 -16.79
C ASP A 323 -1.79 16.56 -15.35
N ALA A 324 -1.99 15.27 -15.16
CA ALA A 324 -2.25 14.67 -13.85
C ALA A 324 -1.13 14.94 -12.82
N LEU A 325 0.12 14.90 -13.25
CA LEU A 325 1.29 15.23 -12.45
C LEU A 325 2.12 16.31 -13.12
N SER A 326 2.73 17.18 -12.32
CA SER A 326 3.72 18.15 -12.78
C SER A 326 5.12 17.54 -12.73
N LEU A 327 5.44 16.68 -13.68
CA LEU A 327 6.73 15.99 -13.74
C LEU A 327 7.81 16.93 -14.28
N PRO A 328 8.99 17.04 -13.62
CA PRO A 328 10.13 17.71 -14.21
C PRO A 328 10.65 16.93 -15.44
N PRO A 329 11.26 17.60 -16.43
CA PRO A 329 11.73 16.96 -17.67
C PRO A 329 12.78 15.86 -17.45
N ASN A 330 13.50 15.90 -16.33
CA ASN A 330 14.54 14.95 -15.94
C ASN A 330 14.07 13.94 -14.88
N GLU A 331 12.76 13.77 -14.70
CA GLU A 331 12.22 12.80 -13.74
C GLU A 331 12.58 11.38 -14.17
N SER A 332 13.08 10.59 -13.22
CA SER A 332 13.63 9.27 -13.49
C SER A 332 12.86 8.12 -12.80
N ARG A 333 11.84 8.44 -12.02
CA ARG A 333 11.07 7.45 -11.24
C ARG A 333 9.77 7.01 -11.89
N TYR A 334 9.42 7.60 -13.05
CA TYR A 334 8.18 7.27 -13.73
C TYR A 334 8.44 6.85 -15.17
N TRP A 335 7.97 5.68 -15.49
CA TRP A 335 7.77 5.27 -16.87
C TRP A 335 6.37 5.71 -17.30
N VAL A 336 6.29 6.60 -18.27
CA VAL A 336 5.02 7.22 -18.69
C VAL A 336 4.62 6.70 -20.06
N PHE A 337 3.37 6.26 -20.17
CA PHE A 337 2.75 5.94 -21.45
C PHE A 337 1.42 6.69 -21.58
N ILE A 338 1.20 7.32 -22.72
CA ILE A 338 -0.03 8.07 -23.03
C ILE A 338 -0.63 7.51 -24.31
N THR A 339 -1.92 7.22 -24.28
CA THR A 339 -2.69 6.81 -25.46
C THR A 339 -3.96 7.62 -25.59
N ASP A 340 -4.29 8.00 -26.84
CA ASP A 340 -5.50 8.68 -27.23
C ASP A 340 -6.38 7.78 -28.12
N ARG A 341 -6.09 6.48 -28.19
CA ARG A 341 -6.84 5.51 -29.01
C ARG A 341 -8.33 5.48 -28.62
N PRO A 342 -9.23 5.28 -29.56
CA PRO A 342 -10.63 5.10 -29.26
C PRO A 342 -10.86 3.78 -28.53
N ARG A 343 -11.91 3.73 -27.74
CA ARG A 343 -12.40 2.50 -27.13
C ARG A 343 -12.75 1.46 -28.20
N LYS A 344 -12.41 0.21 -27.97
CA LYS A 344 -12.90 -0.91 -28.80
C LYS A 344 -14.40 -1.14 -28.57
N ASN A 345 -15.02 -1.94 -29.44
CA ASN A 345 -16.41 -2.35 -29.28
C ASN A 345 -16.62 -3.27 -28.05
N ASP A 346 -17.85 -3.46 -27.64
CA ASP A 346 -18.16 -4.25 -26.44
C ASP A 346 -17.72 -5.71 -26.60
N SER A 347 -17.89 -6.29 -27.81
CA SER A 347 -17.47 -7.68 -28.09
C SER A 347 -15.98 -7.94 -27.84
N PHE A 348 -15.11 -6.95 -28.01
CA PHE A 348 -13.70 -7.06 -27.64
C PHE A 348 -13.51 -7.23 -26.13
N TYR A 349 -14.21 -6.44 -25.34
CA TYR A 349 -14.11 -6.54 -23.87
C TYR A 349 -14.80 -7.78 -23.35
N ASP A 350 -15.92 -8.20 -23.94
CA ASP A 350 -16.62 -9.44 -23.60
C ASP A 350 -15.70 -10.66 -23.84
N TYR A 351 -14.98 -10.69 -24.95
CA TYR A 351 -13.97 -11.69 -25.25
C TYR A 351 -12.86 -11.74 -24.20
N ILE A 352 -12.33 -10.59 -23.77
CA ILE A 352 -11.31 -10.50 -22.74
C ILE A 352 -11.84 -10.94 -21.37
N TYR A 353 -13.05 -10.52 -21.00
CA TYR A 353 -13.68 -10.92 -19.73
C TYR A 353 -14.01 -12.41 -19.70
N GLU A 354 -14.48 -12.98 -20.81
CA GLU A 354 -14.73 -14.42 -20.92
C GLU A 354 -13.43 -15.21 -20.75
N TYR A 355 -12.35 -14.77 -21.37
CA TYR A 355 -11.05 -15.38 -21.19
C TYR A 355 -10.58 -15.36 -19.72
N LEU A 356 -10.74 -14.21 -19.02
CA LEU A 356 -10.46 -14.13 -17.59
C LEU A 356 -11.35 -15.04 -16.73
N ARG A 357 -12.61 -15.17 -17.10
CA ARG A 357 -13.60 -16.00 -16.41
C ARG A 357 -13.32 -17.50 -16.57
N THR A 358 -12.84 -17.90 -17.72
CA THR A 358 -12.53 -19.29 -18.06
C THR A 358 -11.11 -19.75 -17.66
N GLY A 359 -10.41 -18.93 -16.87
CA GLY A 359 -9.08 -19.32 -16.32
C GLY A 359 -7.88 -18.84 -17.14
N GLY A 360 -8.08 -17.98 -18.13
CA GLY A 360 -7.00 -17.46 -18.98
C GLY A 360 -5.85 -16.78 -18.22
N ALA A 361 -6.10 -16.27 -17.02
CA ALA A 361 -5.04 -15.74 -16.17
C ALA A 361 -3.96 -16.79 -15.81
N ALA A 362 -4.29 -18.08 -15.76
CA ALA A 362 -3.34 -19.16 -15.52
C ALA A 362 -2.34 -19.32 -16.69
N HIS A 363 -2.81 -19.11 -17.92
CA HIS A 363 -1.95 -19.14 -19.11
C HIS A 363 -1.01 -17.94 -19.14
N VAL A 364 -1.52 -16.76 -18.81
CA VAL A 364 -0.70 -15.55 -18.69
C VAL A 364 0.33 -15.68 -17.57
N LEU A 365 -0.03 -16.25 -16.43
CA LEU A 365 0.91 -16.51 -15.33
C LEU A 365 2.05 -17.44 -15.79
N HIS A 366 1.73 -18.51 -16.51
CA HIS A 366 2.74 -19.42 -17.05
C HIS A 366 3.72 -18.69 -17.99
N GLU A 367 3.22 -17.90 -18.94
CA GLU A 367 4.04 -17.11 -19.86
C GLU A 367 4.97 -16.15 -19.12
N LEU A 368 4.44 -15.42 -18.13
CA LEU A 368 5.20 -14.42 -17.37
C LEU A 368 6.23 -15.06 -16.42
N LEU A 369 5.99 -16.26 -15.91
CA LEU A 369 6.97 -16.99 -15.10
C LEU A 369 8.11 -17.59 -15.94
N GLU A 370 7.87 -17.91 -17.22
CA GLU A 370 8.89 -18.37 -18.15
C GLU A 370 9.62 -17.24 -18.90
N ARG A 371 9.12 -16.00 -18.75
CA ARG A 371 9.73 -14.84 -19.40
C ARG A 371 11.13 -14.58 -18.85
N ASP A 372 12.12 -14.42 -19.74
CA ASP A 372 13.47 -14.01 -19.35
C ASP A 372 13.49 -12.56 -18.90
N VAL A 373 13.81 -12.34 -17.64
CA VAL A 373 13.93 -11.02 -16.99
C VAL A 373 15.33 -10.77 -16.43
N THR A 374 16.33 -11.52 -16.86
CA THR A 374 17.72 -11.41 -16.37
C THR A 374 18.32 -10.03 -16.60
N GLU A 375 17.95 -9.38 -17.70
CA GLU A 375 18.38 -8.02 -18.04
C GLU A 375 17.56 -6.91 -17.36
N PHE A 376 16.47 -7.27 -16.67
CA PHE A 376 15.63 -6.27 -15.98
C PHE A 376 16.27 -5.86 -14.67
N ASN A 377 16.78 -4.61 -14.60
CA ASN A 377 17.35 -4.06 -13.38
C ASN A 377 16.29 -3.26 -12.60
N PRO A 378 15.80 -3.78 -11.44
CA PRO A 378 14.77 -3.10 -10.63
C PRO A 378 15.24 -1.76 -10.05
N HIS A 379 16.55 -1.55 -9.94
CA HIS A 379 17.13 -0.32 -9.39
C HIS A 379 17.49 0.71 -10.46
N SER A 380 17.26 0.38 -11.74
CA SER A 380 17.50 1.32 -12.83
C SER A 380 16.52 2.49 -12.80
N ILE A 381 16.93 3.59 -13.41
CA ILE A 381 16.00 4.69 -13.73
C ILE A 381 14.95 4.20 -14.74
N ALA A 382 13.77 4.78 -14.68
CA ALA A 382 12.69 4.48 -15.63
C ALA A 382 13.17 4.76 -17.07
N PRO A 383 12.91 3.86 -18.03
CA PRO A 383 13.21 4.14 -19.43
C PRO A 383 12.50 5.41 -19.89
N ARG A 384 13.25 6.30 -20.54
CA ARG A 384 12.70 7.57 -21.05
C ARG A 384 11.70 7.32 -22.17
N THR A 385 10.57 7.99 -22.08
CA THR A 385 9.53 7.98 -23.12
C THR A 385 9.23 9.40 -23.58
N PRO A 386 8.83 9.63 -24.84
CA PRO A 386 8.36 10.93 -25.30
C PRO A 386 7.14 11.42 -24.51
N TYR A 387 6.39 10.52 -23.93
CA TYR A 387 5.21 10.80 -23.13
C TYR A 387 5.54 11.45 -21.78
N LEU A 388 6.73 11.19 -21.23
CA LEU A 388 7.22 11.91 -20.05
C LEU A 388 7.37 13.39 -20.32
N GLU A 389 7.95 13.76 -21.46
CA GLU A 389 8.10 15.16 -21.87
C GLU A 389 6.73 15.82 -22.14
N GLN A 390 5.82 15.08 -22.80
CA GLN A 390 4.45 15.56 -23.03
C GLN A 390 3.71 15.82 -21.71
N MET A 391 3.83 14.96 -20.72
CA MET A 391 3.22 15.14 -19.39
C MET A 391 3.90 16.30 -18.65
N SER A 392 5.21 16.45 -18.76
CA SER A 392 5.96 17.55 -18.16
C SER A 392 5.45 18.90 -18.65
N VAL A 393 5.31 19.08 -19.96
CA VAL A 393 4.78 20.30 -20.56
C VAL A 393 3.31 20.53 -20.18
N SER A 394 2.49 19.48 -20.17
CA SER A 394 1.05 19.59 -19.85
C SER A 394 0.80 19.92 -18.38
N GLY A 395 1.65 19.42 -17.47
CA GLY A 395 1.56 19.66 -16.02
C GLY A 395 2.36 20.87 -15.54
N GLU A 396 2.91 21.67 -16.44
CA GLU A 396 3.74 22.82 -16.09
C GLU A 396 2.93 23.93 -15.40
N HIS A 397 3.59 24.65 -14.50
CA HIS A 397 2.95 25.80 -13.85
C HIS A 397 2.54 26.85 -14.90
N PRO A 398 1.32 27.41 -14.84
CA PRO A 398 0.83 28.37 -15.83
C PRO A 398 1.80 29.52 -16.10
N LEU A 399 2.46 30.03 -15.05
CA LEU A 399 3.49 31.07 -15.18
C LEU A 399 4.70 30.59 -15.99
N THR A 400 5.19 29.38 -15.72
CA THR A 400 6.33 28.79 -16.43
C THR A 400 5.97 28.58 -17.90
N LYS A 401 4.78 28.11 -18.19
CA LYS A 401 4.27 27.96 -19.55
C LYS A 401 4.22 29.30 -20.26
N LEU A 402 3.62 30.32 -19.65
CA LEU A 402 3.57 31.66 -20.22
C LEU A 402 4.98 32.18 -20.52
N MET A 403 5.90 32.11 -19.56
CA MET A 403 7.28 32.58 -19.75
C MET A 403 8.02 31.79 -20.83
N ARG A 404 7.78 30.50 -20.94
CA ARG A 404 8.33 29.64 -21.99
C ARG A 404 7.82 30.03 -23.37
N ASP A 405 6.52 30.31 -23.49
CA ASP A 405 5.90 30.72 -24.74
C ASP A 405 6.47 32.08 -25.16
N MET A 406 6.52 33.05 -24.24
CA MET A 406 7.14 34.36 -24.49
C MET A 406 8.62 34.26 -24.89
N TYR A 407 9.38 33.35 -24.25
CA TYR A 407 10.78 33.09 -24.55
C TYR A 407 10.97 32.49 -25.97
N LYS A 408 10.09 31.55 -26.36
CA LYS A 408 10.11 30.92 -27.70
C LYS A 408 9.69 31.88 -28.82
N GLU A 409 8.70 32.70 -28.53
CA GLU A 409 8.16 33.69 -29.47
C GLU A 409 8.98 34.98 -29.49
N GLU A 410 10.03 35.06 -28.66
CA GLU A 410 10.93 36.22 -28.54
C GLU A 410 10.19 37.53 -28.21
N VAL A 411 9.07 37.41 -27.52
CA VAL A 411 8.23 38.53 -27.09
C VAL A 411 8.80 39.18 -25.83
N PHE A 412 8.76 40.53 -25.79
CA PHE A 412 9.19 41.28 -24.60
C PHE A 412 8.58 40.71 -23.31
N PRO A 413 9.37 40.49 -22.23
CA PRO A 413 10.77 40.93 -22.04
C PRO A 413 11.83 39.90 -22.46
N PHE A 414 11.50 38.84 -23.19
CA PHE A 414 12.40 37.78 -23.65
C PHE A 414 12.88 37.98 -25.11
N THR A 415 13.19 39.21 -25.50
CA THR A 415 13.67 39.51 -26.83
C THR A 415 15.06 38.91 -27.13
N THR A 416 15.43 38.75 -28.39
CA THR A 416 16.70 38.11 -28.82
C THR A 416 17.94 38.81 -28.33
N ASP A 417 17.91 40.13 -28.17
CA ASP A 417 18.99 41.00 -27.71
C ASP A 417 19.16 41.00 -26.18
N ARG A 418 18.17 40.49 -25.46
CA ARG A 418 18.23 40.42 -23.99
C ARG A 418 18.84 39.10 -23.53
N HIS A 419 20.02 39.15 -22.93
CA HIS A 419 20.72 37.99 -22.41
C HIS A 419 20.58 37.83 -20.91
N VAL A 420 20.35 38.90 -20.17
CA VAL A 420 20.24 38.91 -18.70
C VAL A 420 18.96 39.62 -18.27
N ILE A 421 18.26 39.05 -17.31
CA ILE A 421 17.01 39.61 -16.78
C ILE A 421 17.00 39.61 -15.23
N GLY A 422 16.39 40.65 -14.65
CA GLY A 422 16.19 40.73 -13.18
C GLY A 422 14.91 40.06 -12.75
N SER A 423 14.98 39.17 -11.76
CA SER A 423 13.80 38.41 -11.33
C SER A 423 12.71 39.26 -10.69
N LEU A 424 13.07 40.32 -9.93
CA LEU A 424 12.10 41.18 -9.27
C LEU A 424 11.37 42.08 -10.31
N GLU A 425 12.12 42.66 -11.24
CA GLU A 425 11.53 43.49 -12.30
C GLU A 425 10.63 42.66 -13.22
N LEU A 426 11.06 41.46 -13.57
CA LEU A 426 10.24 40.56 -14.36
C LEU A 426 8.93 40.21 -13.60
N HIS A 427 9.02 39.97 -12.29
CA HIS A 427 7.84 39.73 -11.45
C HIS A 427 6.88 40.93 -11.50
N ASP A 428 7.40 42.16 -11.34
CA ASP A 428 6.60 43.38 -11.32
C ASP A 428 5.99 43.67 -12.72
N TRP A 429 6.77 43.45 -13.78
CA TRP A 429 6.28 43.55 -15.13
C TRP A 429 5.19 42.54 -15.47
N LEU A 430 5.37 41.27 -15.10
CA LEU A 430 4.36 40.21 -15.29
C LEU A 430 3.07 40.52 -14.53
N LYS A 431 3.17 41.05 -13.32
CA LYS A 431 2.02 41.51 -12.55
C LYS A 431 1.24 42.59 -13.25
N LYS A 432 1.94 43.58 -13.79
CA LYS A 432 1.34 44.75 -14.44
C LYS A 432 0.68 44.38 -15.77
N ASN A 433 1.35 43.58 -16.60
CA ASN A 433 0.98 43.39 -18.00
C ASN A 433 0.18 42.13 -18.29
N GLN A 434 0.37 41.06 -17.53
CA GLN A 434 -0.21 39.74 -17.83
C GLN A 434 -1.35 39.35 -16.91
N LYS A 435 -1.78 40.23 -15.98
CA LYS A 435 -2.87 39.97 -15.03
C LYS A 435 -2.74 38.64 -14.27
N LEU A 436 -1.51 38.19 -14.08
CA LEU A 436 -1.21 36.97 -13.31
C LEU A 436 -1.36 37.27 -11.83
N GLY A 437 -2.58 37.35 -11.38
CA GLY A 437 -3.06 37.51 -10.02
C GLY A 437 -2.00 37.63 -8.90
N GLN A 438 -1.82 36.66 -8.06
CA GLN A 438 -0.94 36.70 -6.87
C GLN A 438 0.39 35.93 -7.05
N ALA A 439 1.00 35.94 -8.27
CA ALA A 439 2.28 35.27 -8.46
C ALA A 439 3.34 35.81 -7.48
N ARG A 440 4.03 34.89 -6.80
CA ARG A 440 5.09 35.21 -5.85
C ARG A 440 6.43 35.29 -6.57
N ILE A 441 7.35 36.09 -6.07
CA ILE A 441 8.70 36.23 -6.63
C ILE A 441 9.43 34.88 -6.77
N ASN A 442 9.24 33.97 -5.85
CA ASN A 442 9.84 32.64 -5.92
C ASN A 442 9.26 31.78 -7.06
N GLU A 443 8.02 32.00 -7.47
CA GLU A 443 7.43 31.31 -8.62
C GLU A 443 8.04 31.81 -9.94
N VAL A 444 8.34 33.11 -10.03
CA VAL A 444 9.07 33.69 -11.18
C VAL A 444 10.49 33.15 -11.26
N LYS A 445 11.21 33.06 -10.14
CA LYS A 445 12.55 32.47 -10.10
C LYS A 445 12.54 31.02 -10.55
N ASN A 446 11.64 30.21 -9.98
CA ASN A 446 11.47 28.81 -10.39
C ASN A 446 11.10 28.68 -11.88
N ALA A 447 10.26 29.57 -12.38
CA ALA A 447 9.88 29.57 -13.80
C ALA A 447 11.08 29.91 -14.71
N LEU A 448 11.93 30.86 -14.31
CA LEU A 448 13.17 31.18 -15.02
C LEU A 448 14.10 29.97 -15.11
N GLU A 449 14.34 29.30 -13.99
CA GLU A 449 15.15 28.07 -13.94
C GLU A 449 14.54 26.95 -14.82
N ASN A 450 13.22 26.76 -14.79
CA ASN A 450 12.52 25.75 -15.59
C ASN A 450 12.54 26.03 -17.11
N ILE A 451 12.69 27.28 -17.54
CA ILE A 451 12.91 27.61 -18.96
C ILE A 451 14.39 27.54 -19.36
N GLY A 452 15.28 27.17 -18.44
CA GLY A 452 16.71 26.97 -18.66
C GLY A 452 17.59 28.16 -18.32
N ALA A 453 17.08 29.20 -17.66
CA ALA A 453 17.88 30.32 -17.23
C ALA A 453 18.88 29.96 -16.14
N ARG A 454 20.11 30.43 -16.18
CA ARG A 454 21.15 30.25 -15.17
C ARG A 454 21.06 31.36 -14.12
N ASP A 455 20.88 31.00 -12.86
CA ASP A 455 20.91 31.93 -11.72
C ASP A 455 22.34 32.50 -11.55
N LEU A 456 22.46 33.83 -11.59
CA LEU A 456 23.70 34.57 -11.37
C LEU A 456 23.80 35.09 -9.92
N GLY A 457 22.75 34.93 -9.14
CA GLY A 457 22.64 35.45 -7.78
C GLY A 457 22.43 36.96 -7.72
N GLN A 458 22.73 37.55 -6.59
CA GLN A 458 22.71 39.01 -6.41
C GLN A 458 23.97 39.64 -6.99
N VAL A 459 23.83 40.39 -8.08
CA VAL A 459 24.92 41.00 -8.78
C VAL A 459 24.88 42.52 -8.58
N LYS A 460 26.03 43.10 -8.23
CA LYS A 460 26.18 44.53 -8.09
C LYS A 460 26.25 45.14 -9.50
N VAL A 461 25.28 45.96 -9.83
CA VAL A 461 25.22 46.68 -11.14
C VAL A 461 25.10 48.17 -10.91
N GLN A 462 25.75 48.94 -11.80
CA GLN A 462 25.68 50.40 -11.81
C GLN A 462 24.72 50.85 -12.92
N LEU A 463 23.61 51.48 -12.53
CA LEU A 463 22.61 52.04 -13.45
C LEU A 463 22.66 53.56 -13.35
N GLY A 464 23.37 54.19 -14.29
CA GLY A 464 23.67 55.62 -14.21
C GLY A 464 24.43 55.97 -12.94
N THR A 465 23.87 56.81 -12.07
CA THR A 465 24.45 57.20 -10.79
C THR A 465 24.10 56.28 -9.62
N LYS A 466 23.17 55.30 -9.79
CA LYS A 466 22.73 54.39 -8.75
C LYS A 466 23.41 53.02 -8.83
N ILE A 467 23.76 52.49 -7.69
CA ILE A 467 24.27 51.13 -7.53
C ILE A 467 23.17 50.29 -6.91
N THR A 468 22.80 49.19 -7.57
CA THR A 468 21.79 48.25 -7.12
C THR A 468 22.34 46.81 -7.04
N LYS A 469 21.63 45.89 -6.39
CA LYS A 469 22.01 44.48 -6.32
C LYS A 469 20.82 43.56 -6.66
N PRO A 470 20.34 43.58 -7.91
CA PRO A 470 19.27 42.70 -8.33
C PRO A 470 19.71 41.22 -8.35
N THR A 471 18.76 40.29 -8.16
CA THR A 471 18.99 38.88 -8.50
C THR A 471 18.79 38.71 -9.99
N LEU A 472 19.85 38.34 -10.69
CA LEU A 472 19.92 38.26 -12.16
C LEU A 472 19.91 36.82 -12.64
N TYR A 473 19.41 36.61 -13.85
CA TYR A 473 19.39 35.33 -14.55
C TYR A 473 19.92 35.53 -15.98
N LEU A 474 20.85 34.64 -16.40
CA LEU A 474 21.26 34.53 -17.79
C LEU A 474 20.23 33.66 -18.51
N ILE A 475 19.57 34.23 -19.52
CA ILE A 475 18.45 33.59 -20.21
C ILE A 475 18.80 33.08 -21.61
N ARG A 476 19.90 33.57 -22.23
CA ARG A 476 20.30 33.20 -23.59
C ARG A 476 21.81 33.05 -23.73
N GLU A 477 22.27 32.37 -24.81
CA GLU A 477 23.67 32.21 -25.21
C GLU A 477 24.60 31.67 -24.10
N HIS A 478 24.16 30.66 -23.37
CA HIS A 478 24.90 30.09 -22.25
C HIS A 478 26.31 29.65 -22.62
N GLU A 479 26.52 29.07 -23.81
CA GLU A 479 27.83 28.60 -24.29
C GLU A 479 28.79 29.81 -24.55
N LYS A 480 28.27 30.90 -25.11
CA LYS A 480 29.05 32.13 -25.38
C LYS A 480 29.55 32.76 -24.06
N TYR A 481 28.82 32.57 -23.01
CA TYR A 481 29.11 33.17 -21.70
C TYR A 481 29.64 32.15 -20.68
N GLU A 482 30.07 30.98 -21.14
CA GLU A 482 30.71 29.99 -20.30
C GLU A 482 32.03 30.52 -19.74
N GLY A 483 32.27 30.33 -18.44
CA GLY A 483 33.45 30.81 -17.75
C GLY A 483 33.44 32.29 -17.33
N LYS A 484 32.47 33.10 -17.78
CA LYS A 484 32.34 34.51 -17.31
C LYS A 484 31.73 34.54 -15.90
N SER A 485 32.25 35.46 -15.08
CA SER A 485 31.77 35.73 -13.74
C SER A 485 30.37 36.39 -13.75
N SER A 486 29.59 36.21 -12.67
CA SER A 486 28.30 36.90 -12.51
C SER A 486 28.43 38.42 -12.59
N HIS A 487 29.55 38.98 -12.18
CA HIS A 487 29.81 40.44 -12.26
C HIS A 487 29.99 40.90 -13.69
N GLU A 488 30.73 40.15 -14.52
CA GLU A 488 30.89 40.49 -15.95
C GLU A 488 29.57 40.37 -16.69
N LEU A 489 28.77 39.37 -16.39
CA LEU A 489 27.43 39.19 -16.95
C LEU A 489 26.43 40.23 -16.45
N GLY A 490 26.64 40.78 -15.25
CA GLY A 490 25.86 41.91 -14.75
C GLY A 490 25.92 43.17 -15.60
N ASN A 491 27.01 43.33 -16.37
CA ASN A 491 27.14 44.48 -17.33
C ASN A 491 26.23 44.34 -18.55
N LEU A 492 25.66 43.15 -18.79
CA LEU A 492 24.68 42.92 -19.87
C LEU A 492 23.25 43.20 -19.44
N TYR A 493 23.06 43.52 -18.16
CA TYR A 493 21.74 43.75 -17.63
C TYR A 493 21.21 45.13 -17.98
N THR A 494 20.06 45.16 -18.62
CA THR A 494 19.29 46.40 -18.94
C THR A 494 17.94 46.28 -18.19
N PRO A 495 17.57 47.27 -17.34
CA PRO A 495 16.30 47.29 -16.65
C PRO A 495 15.09 47.29 -17.61
N LEU A 496 14.02 46.59 -17.22
CA LEU A 496 12.79 46.51 -18.02
C LEU A 496 12.08 47.86 -18.17
N HIS A 497 12.21 48.74 -17.19
CA HIS A 497 11.57 50.05 -17.21
C HIS A 497 12.27 51.09 -18.08
N ALA A 498 13.45 50.79 -18.64
CA ALA A 498 14.15 51.67 -19.53
C ALA A 498 13.55 51.72 -20.97
N GLU A 499 12.75 50.70 -21.31
CA GLU A 499 12.16 50.49 -22.62
C GLU A 499 10.67 50.90 -22.73
N ASP A 500 10.00 51.17 -21.57
CA ASP A 500 8.59 51.64 -21.53
C ASP A 500 8.42 53.11 -21.94
N ASN A 501 9.47 53.80 -22.35
CA ASN A 501 9.47 55.25 -22.66
C ASN A 501 9.81 55.57 -24.14
N GLU A 502 9.86 54.59 -25.02
CA GLU A 502 9.87 54.76 -26.47
C GLU A 502 8.58 54.11 -27.06
#